data_07d89094eb2898e0fffefa55ded63a2e
#
_entry.id   07d89094eb2898e0fffefa55ded63a2e
#
_cell.length_a   1.000
_cell.length_b   1.000
_cell.length_c   1.000
_cell.angle_alpha   90.00
_cell.angle_beta   90.00
_cell.angle_gamma   90.00
#
_symmetry.space_group_name_H-M   'P 1'
#
loop_
_entity.id
_entity.type
_entity.pdbx_description
1 polymer ?
#
loop_
_entity_poly.entity_id
_entity_poly.type
_entity_poly.pdbx_seq_one_letter_code
_entity_poly.pdbx_strand_id
1 'polypeptide(L)'
;RRARRERSTFKPPVTSGDIPHPQTPAKAKTFLRMAWLVNPFSYIAINTLVAVMPGIAERLGLSTTLAGVCGSLWCFARVAAFFGFWFWTGWHYRFCWLLLAFLALIGSFAVILLVPNLAVVIAAQMLFGAALGLNYYSSLFYSMDVGDTKGEHGGIHEAAIGLGNLVGPAVGAASLHFLPGRPNSGA
;
A
#
# COMPACT_ATOMS: atom_id res chain seq x y z
N ARG A 1 26.09 40.12 -21.54
CA ARG A 1 25.32 40.09 -20.28
C ARG A 1 24.78 38.67 -20.13
N ARG A 2 25.44 37.81 -19.31
CA ARG A 2 24.97 36.48 -18.95
C ARG A 2 23.94 36.63 -17.82
N ALA A 3 22.69 36.32 -18.10
CA ALA A 3 21.67 36.20 -17.08
C ALA A 3 22.03 35.03 -16.15
N ARG A 4 22.36 35.34 -14.92
CA ARG A 4 22.59 34.39 -13.83
C ARG A 4 21.23 33.78 -13.48
N ARG A 5 21.00 32.55 -13.92
CA ARG A 5 19.82 31.76 -13.55
C ARG A 5 19.90 31.49 -12.03
N GLU A 6 19.14 32.23 -11.24
CA GLU A 6 18.93 31.90 -9.83
C GLU A 6 18.23 30.53 -9.76
N ARG A 7 19.00 29.52 -9.36
CA ARG A 7 18.43 28.24 -8.96
C ARG A 7 17.69 28.50 -7.67
N SER A 8 16.36 28.47 -7.73
CA SER A 8 15.51 28.38 -6.57
C SER A 8 15.99 27.20 -5.73
N THR A 9 16.63 27.46 -4.61
CA THR A 9 17.03 26.46 -3.63
C THR A 9 15.80 26.12 -2.79
N PHE A 10 14.88 25.34 -3.37
CA PHE A 10 13.91 24.63 -2.55
C PHE A 10 14.70 23.62 -1.72
N LYS A 11 14.96 23.94 -0.48
CA LYS A 11 15.59 23.06 0.49
C LYS A 11 14.47 22.15 1.02
N PRO A 12 14.48 20.84 0.74
CA PRO A 12 13.48 19.96 1.33
C PRO A 12 13.59 20.03 2.85
N PRO A 13 12.48 19.92 3.59
CA PRO A 13 12.44 20.07 5.06
C PRO A 13 13.23 18.99 5.82
N VAL A 14 13.74 17.97 5.15
CA VAL A 14 14.57 16.90 5.75
C VAL A 14 16.02 17.15 5.37
N THR A 15 16.87 17.44 6.34
CA THR A 15 18.32 17.45 6.16
C THR A 15 18.79 16.02 5.87
N SER A 16 19.58 15.85 4.84
CA SER A 16 20.10 14.56 4.36
C SER A 16 20.95 13.77 5.38
N GLY A 17 21.14 14.31 6.60
CA GLY A 17 21.86 13.66 7.69
C GLY A 17 21.03 12.69 8.55
N ASP A 18 19.68 12.76 8.46
CA ASP A 18 18.80 11.99 9.36
C ASP A 18 18.22 10.71 8.75
N ILE A 19 18.48 10.45 7.47
CA ILE A 19 17.99 9.22 6.82
C ILE A 19 18.93 8.07 7.18
N PRO A 20 18.45 6.99 7.83
CA PRO A 20 19.26 5.81 8.05
C PRO A 20 19.70 5.22 6.70
N HIS A 21 20.96 5.39 6.34
CA HIS A 21 21.53 4.75 5.16
C HIS A 21 21.89 3.30 5.43
N PRO A 22 21.74 2.38 4.46
CA PRO A 22 22.19 1.02 4.61
C PRO A 22 23.71 1.00 4.77
N GLN A 23 24.20 0.23 5.73
CA GLN A 23 25.64 0.12 5.99
C GLN A 23 26.43 -0.54 4.84
N THR A 24 25.71 -1.24 3.93
CA THR A 24 26.31 -1.93 2.77
C THR A 24 25.36 -1.92 1.57
N PRO A 25 25.89 -1.87 0.31
CA PRO A 25 25.07 -1.97 -0.90
C PRO A 25 24.24 -3.26 -0.98
N ALA A 26 24.75 -4.37 -0.42
CA ALA A 26 24.04 -5.65 -0.37
C ALA A 26 22.76 -5.54 0.48
N LYS A 27 22.82 -4.84 1.61
CA LYS A 27 21.66 -4.61 2.48
C LYS A 27 20.61 -3.75 1.78
N ALA A 28 21.01 -2.70 1.06
CA ALA A 28 20.11 -1.86 0.28
C ALA A 28 19.34 -2.67 -0.78
N LYS A 29 20.04 -3.53 -1.54
CA LYS A 29 19.41 -4.42 -2.54
C LYS A 29 18.44 -5.42 -1.90
N THR A 30 18.71 -5.88 -0.67
CA THR A 30 17.80 -6.77 0.05
C THR A 30 16.49 -6.05 0.39
N PHE A 31 16.55 -4.80 0.89
CA PHE A 31 15.35 -4.01 1.16
C PHE A 31 14.54 -3.74 -0.11
N LEU A 32 15.21 -3.42 -1.22
CA LEU A 32 14.56 -3.23 -2.52
C LEU A 32 13.79 -4.49 -2.94
N ARG A 33 14.43 -5.68 -2.87
CA ARG A 33 13.79 -6.95 -3.25
C ARG A 33 12.60 -7.28 -2.35
N MET A 34 12.71 -7.03 -1.04
CA MET A 34 11.59 -7.24 -0.11
C MET A 34 10.41 -6.30 -0.44
N ALA A 35 10.68 -5.03 -0.70
CA ALA A 35 9.64 -4.08 -1.07
C ALA A 35 8.97 -4.43 -2.40
N TRP A 36 9.72 -4.88 -3.40
CA TRP A 36 9.18 -5.40 -4.65
C TRP A 36 8.31 -6.64 -4.46
N LEU A 37 8.70 -7.54 -3.56
CA LEU A 37 7.92 -8.75 -3.27
C LEU A 37 6.58 -8.41 -2.61
N VAL A 38 6.55 -7.45 -1.69
CA VAL A 38 5.34 -7.06 -0.96
C VAL A 38 4.36 -6.28 -1.85
N ASN A 39 4.86 -5.53 -2.83
CA ASN A 39 4.07 -4.62 -3.64
C ASN A 39 2.93 -5.32 -4.44
N PRO A 40 3.15 -6.43 -5.20
CA PRO A 40 2.07 -7.11 -5.91
C PRO A 40 0.99 -7.64 -4.98
N PHE A 41 1.35 -8.17 -3.78
CA PHE A 41 0.37 -8.61 -2.79
C PHE A 41 -0.51 -7.46 -2.29
N SER A 42 0.07 -6.27 -2.13
CA SER A 42 -0.67 -5.05 -1.77
C SER A 42 -1.74 -4.72 -2.82
N TYR A 43 -1.40 -4.80 -4.11
CA TYR A 43 -2.33 -4.53 -5.19
C TYR A 43 -3.35 -5.65 -5.43
N ILE A 44 -2.96 -6.91 -5.21
CA ILE A 44 -3.92 -8.03 -5.18
C ILE A 44 -4.96 -7.79 -4.09
N ALA A 45 -4.53 -7.43 -2.86
CA ALA A 45 -5.43 -7.16 -1.76
C ALA A 45 -6.38 -5.98 -2.04
N ILE A 46 -5.87 -4.87 -2.61
CA ILE A 46 -6.69 -3.72 -3.02
C ILE A 46 -7.79 -4.16 -3.99
N ASN A 47 -7.41 -4.81 -5.08
CA ASN A 47 -8.35 -5.14 -6.15
C ASN A 47 -9.32 -6.25 -5.75
N THR A 48 -8.88 -7.19 -4.91
CA THR A 48 -9.79 -8.16 -4.29
C THR A 48 -10.80 -7.45 -3.38
N LEU A 49 -10.34 -6.52 -2.53
CA LEU A 49 -11.23 -5.75 -1.64
C LEU A 49 -12.28 -4.96 -2.43
N VAL A 50 -11.87 -4.28 -3.50
CA VAL A 50 -12.80 -3.54 -4.39
C VAL A 50 -13.87 -4.48 -4.96
N ALA A 51 -13.48 -5.67 -5.41
CA ALA A 51 -14.40 -6.64 -5.98
C ALA A 51 -15.42 -7.19 -4.96
N VAL A 52 -15.01 -7.41 -3.70
CA VAL A 52 -15.89 -7.99 -2.67
C VAL A 52 -16.61 -6.94 -1.81
N MET A 53 -16.26 -5.66 -1.93
CA MET A 53 -16.81 -4.58 -1.12
C MET A 53 -18.33 -4.45 -1.19
N PRO A 54 -19.01 -4.66 -2.36
CA PRO A 54 -20.47 -4.64 -2.41
C PRO A 54 -21.14 -5.68 -1.49
N GLY A 55 -20.60 -6.90 -1.46
CA GLY A 55 -21.11 -7.96 -0.58
C GLY A 55 -20.85 -7.67 0.91
N ILE A 56 -19.72 -7.04 1.24
CA ILE A 56 -19.46 -6.58 2.62
C ILE A 56 -20.47 -5.51 3.02
N ALA A 57 -20.73 -4.54 2.13
CA ALA A 57 -21.68 -3.46 2.40
C ALA A 57 -23.11 -3.98 2.60
N GLU A 58 -23.55 -4.93 1.78
CA GLU A 58 -24.85 -5.61 1.93
C GLU A 58 -24.94 -6.34 3.28
N ARG A 59 -23.92 -7.10 3.65
CA ARG A 59 -23.85 -7.80 4.94
C ARG A 59 -23.90 -6.85 6.15
N LEU A 60 -23.39 -5.64 6.01
CA LEU A 60 -23.42 -4.60 7.03
C LEU A 60 -24.71 -3.77 7.00
N GLY A 61 -25.63 -4.04 6.07
CA GLY A 61 -26.89 -3.29 5.93
C GLY A 61 -26.69 -1.84 5.50
N LEU A 62 -25.63 -1.53 4.75
CA LEU A 62 -25.30 -0.17 4.33
C LEU A 62 -26.13 0.27 3.12
N SER A 63 -26.61 1.52 3.13
CA SER A 63 -27.14 2.13 1.91
C SER A 63 -26.05 2.29 0.85
N THR A 64 -26.42 2.40 -0.42
CA THR A 64 -25.46 2.55 -1.54
C THR A 64 -24.50 3.71 -1.32
N THR A 65 -24.97 4.84 -0.80
CA THR A 65 -24.14 6.00 -0.52
C THR A 65 -23.12 5.71 0.59
N LEU A 66 -23.59 5.11 1.71
CA LEU A 66 -22.70 4.72 2.81
C LEU A 66 -21.70 3.64 2.40
N ALA A 67 -22.11 2.70 1.56
CA ALA A 67 -21.23 1.68 1.00
C ALA A 67 -20.08 2.30 0.18
N GLY A 68 -20.38 3.31 -0.66
CA GLY A 68 -19.37 4.04 -1.42
C GLY A 68 -18.40 4.82 -0.53
N VAL A 69 -18.92 5.55 0.46
CA VAL A 69 -18.08 6.28 1.43
C VAL A 69 -17.22 5.31 2.24
N CYS A 70 -17.83 4.28 2.81
CA CYS A 70 -17.11 3.27 3.58
C CYS A 70 -16.05 2.56 2.73
N GLY A 71 -16.37 2.19 1.49
CA GLY A 71 -15.45 1.52 0.57
C GLY A 71 -14.25 2.36 0.15
N SER A 72 -14.30 3.69 0.32
CA SER A 72 -13.20 4.60 -0.04
C SER A 72 -12.30 5.01 1.14
N LEU A 73 -12.63 4.65 2.38
CA LEU A 73 -11.89 5.09 3.57
C LEU A 73 -10.41 4.73 3.55
N TRP A 74 -10.07 3.53 3.08
CA TRP A 74 -8.67 3.11 2.94
C TRP A 74 -7.87 4.00 1.98
N CYS A 75 -8.51 4.59 0.95
CA CYS A 75 -7.85 5.53 0.04
C CYS A 75 -7.39 6.78 0.79
N PHE A 76 -8.28 7.36 1.61
CA PHE A 76 -7.94 8.53 2.41
C PHE A 76 -6.85 8.23 3.44
N ALA A 77 -6.93 7.07 4.10
CA ALA A 77 -5.88 6.60 5.01
C ALA A 77 -4.53 6.44 4.32
N ARG A 78 -4.52 5.90 3.09
CA ARG A 78 -3.30 5.77 2.27
C ARG A 78 -2.69 7.12 1.92
N VAL A 79 -3.53 8.08 1.51
CA VAL A 79 -3.07 9.46 1.21
C VAL A 79 -2.50 10.12 2.47
N ALA A 80 -3.20 10.02 3.60
CA ALA A 80 -2.71 10.54 4.88
C ALA A 80 -1.38 9.90 5.29
N ALA A 81 -1.23 8.59 5.07
CA ALA A 81 0.03 7.87 5.31
C ALA A 81 1.18 8.40 4.44
N PHE A 82 0.95 8.74 3.16
CA PHE A 82 1.97 9.35 2.31
C PHE A 82 2.49 10.66 2.88
N PHE A 83 1.58 11.53 3.35
CA PHE A 83 2.00 12.76 4.02
C PHE A 83 2.76 12.47 5.32
N GLY A 84 2.31 11.53 6.14
CA GLY A 84 3.00 11.13 7.36
C GLY A 84 4.42 10.62 7.09
N PHE A 85 4.60 9.75 6.09
CA PHE A 85 5.91 9.21 5.73
C PHE A 85 6.82 10.22 5.01
N TRP A 86 6.26 11.26 4.41
CA TRP A 86 7.02 12.38 3.89
C TRP A 86 7.75 13.12 5.01
N PHE A 87 7.06 13.35 6.14
CA PHE A 87 7.63 14.09 7.28
C PHE A 87 8.46 13.21 8.22
N TRP A 88 8.20 11.90 8.23
CA TRP A 88 8.85 10.96 9.12
C TRP A 88 9.68 9.92 8.37
N THR A 89 11.00 10.03 8.49
CA THR A 89 11.97 9.18 7.78
C THR A 89 12.44 7.97 8.59
N GLY A 90 11.99 7.82 9.82
CA GLY A 90 12.43 6.77 10.74
C GLY A 90 12.13 5.32 10.31
N TRP A 91 11.35 5.11 9.24
CA TRP A 91 11.04 3.79 8.68
C TRP A 91 12.11 3.30 7.67
N HIS A 92 12.95 4.20 7.11
CA HIS A 92 13.95 3.86 6.10
C HIS A 92 14.91 2.78 6.61
N TYR A 93 15.14 1.76 5.77
CA TYR A 93 16.06 0.65 6.01
C TYR A 93 15.88 -0.07 7.37
N ARG A 94 14.67 -0.05 7.92
CA ARG A 94 14.30 -0.80 9.13
C ARG A 94 13.34 -1.93 8.78
N PHE A 95 13.81 -3.15 8.89
CA PHE A 95 13.04 -4.35 8.57
C PHE A 95 11.72 -4.45 9.33
N CYS A 96 11.70 -4.05 10.60
CA CYS A 96 10.50 -4.11 11.43
C CYS A 96 9.31 -3.32 10.84
N TRP A 97 9.55 -2.19 10.17
CA TRP A 97 8.49 -1.40 9.57
C TRP A 97 7.90 -2.04 8.32
N LEU A 98 8.74 -2.65 7.47
CA LEU A 98 8.27 -3.42 6.31
C LEU A 98 7.46 -4.65 6.75
N LEU A 99 7.99 -5.38 7.74
CA LEU A 99 7.30 -6.55 8.28
C LEU A 99 5.98 -6.16 8.94
N LEU A 100 5.97 -5.10 9.76
CA LEU A 100 4.75 -4.60 10.42
C LEU A 100 3.70 -4.16 9.39
N ALA A 101 4.10 -3.43 8.34
CA ALA A 101 3.19 -3.02 7.28
C ALA A 101 2.61 -4.23 6.53
N PHE A 102 3.40 -5.26 6.27
CA PHE A 102 2.92 -6.47 5.61
C PHE A 102 1.96 -7.26 6.50
N LEU A 103 2.29 -7.44 7.77
CA LEU A 103 1.39 -8.11 8.73
C LEU A 103 0.11 -7.30 8.99
N ALA A 104 0.22 -5.97 9.07
CA ALA A 104 -0.94 -5.09 9.19
C ALA A 104 -1.83 -5.15 7.95
N LEU A 105 -1.24 -5.24 6.75
CA LEU A 105 -1.99 -5.43 5.51
C LEU A 105 -2.82 -6.72 5.55
N ILE A 106 -2.19 -7.86 5.86
CA ILE A 106 -2.86 -9.16 5.92
C ILE A 106 -3.92 -9.17 7.02
N GLY A 107 -3.56 -8.74 8.22
CA GLY A 107 -4.45 -8.75 9.37
C GLY A 107 -5.67 -7.84 9.19
N SER A 108 -5.46 -6.61 8.71
CA SER A 108 -6.56 -5.68 8.45
C SER A 108 -7.46 -6.17 7.31
N PHE A 109 -6.88 -6.73 6.24
CA PHE A 109 -7.65 -7.35 5.16
C PHE A 109 -8.54 -8.49 5.68
N ALA A 110 -7.97 -9.41 6.46
CA ALA A 110 -8.73 -10.51 7.07
C ALA A 110 -9.85 -9.99 7.98
N VAL A 111 -9.61 -8.97 8.80
CA VAL A 111 -10.62 -8.35 9.66
C VAL A 111 -11.76 -7.74 8.84
N ILE A 112 -11.45 -7.01 7.75
CA ILE A 112 -12.47 -6.43 6.85
C ILE A 112 -13.37 -7.53 6.28
N LEU A 113 -12.79 -8.66 5.87
CA LEU A 113 -13.54 -9.77 5.28
C LEU A 113 -14.41 -10.53 6.30
N LEU A 114 -13.90 -10.74 7.51
CA LEU A 114 -14.48 -11.71 8.44
C LEU A 114 -15.39 -11.09 9.50
N VAL A 115 -15.17 -9.82 9.87
CA VAL A 115 -15.88 -9.21 11.01
C VAL A 115 -17.10 -8.41 10.54
N PRO A 116 -18.33 -8.80 10.92
CA PRO A 116 -19.56 -8.09 10.53
C PRO A 116 -19.87 -6.92 11.49
N ASN A 117 -18.93 -6.04 11.72
CA ASN A 117 -19.08 -4.85 12.57
C ASN A 117 -18.53 -3.63 11.87
N LEU A 118 -19.38 -2.65 11.60
CA LEU A 118 -19.01 -1.47 10.83
C LEU A 118 -17.85 -0.68 11.46
N ALA A 119 -17.85 -0.47 12.78
CA ALA A 119 -16.79 0.28 13.44
C ALA A 119 -15.43 -0.43 13.33
N VAL A 120 -15.43 -1.76 13.46
CA VAL A 120 -14.23 -2.59 13.29
C VAL A 120 -13.74 -2.56 11.84
N VAL A 121 -14.66 -2.65 10.87
CA VAL A 121 -14.34 -2.56 9.43
C VAL A 121 -13.75 -1.19 9.09
N ILE A 122 -14.28 -0.10 9.63
CA ILE A 122 -13.72 1.25 9.45
C ILE A 122 -12.29 1.31 10.00
N ALA A 123 -12.08 0.89 11.25
CA ALA A 123 -10.75 0.88 11.87
C ALA A 123 -9.76 0.01 11.07
N ALA A 124 -10.19 -1.15 10.61
CA ALA A 124 -9.38 -2.05 9.79
C ALA A 124 -9.04 -1.42 8.43
N GLN A 125 -9.96 -0.70 7.77
CA GLN A 125 -9.68 0.04 6.53
C GLN A 125 -8.67 1.16 6.72
N MET A 126 -8.71 1.87 7.84
CA MET A 126 -7.70 2.88 8.16
C MET A 126 -6.31 2.25 8.30
N LEU A 127 -6.21 1.13 9.02
CA LEU A 127 -4.95 0.38 9.14
C LEU A 127 -4.49 -0.21 7.80
N PHE A 128 -5.42 -0.76 7.02
CA PHE A 128 -5.17 -1.28 5.67
C PHE A 128 -4.59 -0.20 4.75
N GLY A 129 -5.22 0.98 4.72
CA GLY A 129 -4.75 2.11 3.92
C GLY A 129 -3.36 2.62 4.34
N ALA A 130 -3.10 2.71 5.64
CA ALA A 130 -1.79 3.09 6.16
C ALA A 130 -0.69 2.08 5.80
N ALA A 131 -0.99 0.78 5.93
CA ALA A 131 -0.10 -0.31 5.55
C ALA A 131 0.22 -0.30 4.04
N LEU A 132 -0.81 -0.12 3.20
CA LEU A 132 -0.64 0.08 1.75
C LEU A 132 0.24 1.29 1.43
N GLY A 133 0.04 2.39 2.17
CA GLY A 133 0.84 3.60 2.02
C GLY A 133 2.32 3.31 2.24
N LEU A 134 2.69 2.63 3.32
CA LEU A 134 4.08 2.30 3.62
C LEU A 134 4.67 1.30 2.62
N ASN A 135 3.92 0.26 2.23
CA ASN A 135 4.39 -0.73 1.26
C ASN A 135 4.70 -0.09 -0.11
N TYR A 136 3.80 0.75 -0.61
CA TYR A 136 3.98 1.48 -1.86
C TYR A 136 5.16 2.46 -1.79
N TYR A 137 5.17 3.28 -0.72
CA TYR A 137 6.19 4.30 -0.54
C TYR A 137 7.59 3.69 -0.40
N SER A 138 7.69 2.57 0.32
CA SER A 138 8.93 1.80 0.46
C SER A 138 9.41 1.25 -0.88
N SER A 139 8.50 0.66 -1.68
CA SER A 139 8.84 0.12 -3.00
C SER A 139 9.34 1.22 -3.94
N LEU A 140 8.69 2.37 -3.95
CA LEU A 140 9.09 3.51 -4.76
C LEU A 140 10.44 4.10 -4.27
N PHE A 141 10.56 4.32 -2.96
CA PHE A 141 11.78 4.89 -2.36
C PHE A 141 13.00 4.03 -2.66
N TYR A 142 12.95 2.72 -2.36
CA TYR A 142 14.10 1.84 -2.60
C TYR A 142 14.40 1.65 -4.10
N SER A 143 13.40 1.73 -4.97
CA SER A 143 13.61 1.69 -6.42
C SER A 143 14.39 2.91 -6.93
N MET A 144 14.22 4.07 -6.28
CA MET A 144 14.95 5.29 -6.64
C MET A 144 16.30 5.44 -5.94
N ASP A 145 16.43 4.89 -4.72
CA ASP A 145 17.63 5.05 -3.88
C ASP A 145 18.73 4.03 -4.24
N VAL A 146 18.35 2.82 -4.69
CA VAL A 146 19.27 1.70 -4.92
C VAL A 146 19.67 1.60 -6.40
N GLY A 147 20.87 2.08 -6.74
CA GLY A 147 21.55 1.78 -7.99
C GLY A 147 21.35 2.79 -9.13
N ASP A 148 22.07 2.54 -10.22
CA ASP A 148 22.17 3.43 -11.38
C ASP A 148 21.07 3.21 -12.42
N THR A 149 20.27 2.13 -12.32
CA THR A 149 19.24 1.70 -13.28
C THR A 149 17.83 2.12 -12.84
N LYS A 150 17.64 3.40 -12.56
CA LYS A 150 16.35 3.94 -12.04
C LYS A 150 15.14 3.64 -12.94
N GLY A 151 15.31 3.60 -14.25
CA GLY A 151 14.25 3.26 -15.20
C GLY A 151 13.82 1.80 -15.12
N GLU A 152 14.77 0.87 -15.00
CA GLU A 152 14.50 -0.56 -14.84
C GLU A 152 13.78 -0.85 -13.53
N HIS A 153 14.24 -0.26 -12.43
CA HIS A 153 13.62 -0.41 -11.12
C HIS A 153 12.19 0.16 -11.08
N GLY A 154 11.95 1.30 -11.76
CA GLY A 154 10.61 1.85 -11.95
C GLY A 154 9.71 0.91 -12.75
N GLY A 155 10.22 0.33 -13.82
CA GLY A 155 9.49 -0.67 -14.62
C GLY A 155 9.07 -1.91 -13.83
N ILE A 156 9.95 -2.44 -12.97
CA ILE A 156 9.61 -3.57 -12.08
C ILE A 156 8.53 -3.15 -11.07
N HIS A 157 8.61 -1.94 -10.51
CA HIS A 157 7.60 -1.41 -9.61
C HIS A 157 6.22 -1.36 -10.28
N GLU A 158 6.14 -0.82 -11.49
CA GLU A 158 4.90 -0.72 -12.26
C GLU A 158 4.39 -2.10 -12.72
N ALA A 159 5.26 -3.02 -13.09
CA ALA A 159 4.89 -4.39 -13.43
C ALA A 159 4.25 -5.13 -12.24
N ALA A 160 4.76 -4.90 -11.02
CA ALA A 160 4.17 -5.44 -9.79
C ALA A 160 2.76 -4.90 -9.53
N ILE A 161 2.51 -3.61 -9.81
CA ILE A 161 1.18 -2.99 -9.77
C ILE A 161 0.25 -3.64 -10.81
N GLY A 162 0.72 -3.76 -12.05
CA GLY A 162 -0.03 -4.38 -13.15
C GLY A 162 -0.44 -5.82 -12.85
N LEU A 163 0.47 -6.62 -12.27
CA LEU A 163 0.19 -7.99 -11.83
C LEU A 163 -0.92 -8.02 -10.78
N GLY A 164 -0.85 -7.14 -9.78
CA GLY A 164 -1.89 -7.04 -8.75
C GLY A 164 -3.24 -6.63 -9.30
N ASN A 165 -3.26 -5.71 -10.26
CA ASN A 165 -4.49 -5.26 -10.93
C ASN A 165 -5.13 -6.37 -11.79
N LEU A 166 -4.33 -7.28 -12.34
CA LEU A 166 -4.83 -8.44 -13.10
C LEU A 166 -5.34 -9.55 -12.17
N VAL A 167 -4.54 -9.92 -11.17
CA VAL A 167 -4.82 -11.09 -10.31
C VAL A 167 -5.90 -10.78 -9.26
N GLY A 168 -5.93 -9.56 -8.72
CA GLY A 168 -6.84 -9.20 -7.63
C GLY A 168 -8.33 -9.42 -7.96
N PRO A 169 -8.86 -8.87 -9.07
CA PRO A 169 -10.25 -9.12 -9.46
C PRO A 169 -10.53 -10.59 -9.75
N ALA A 170 -9.58 -11.33 -10.34
CA ALA A 170 -9.72 -12.76 -10.59
C ALA A 170 -9.84 -13.57 -9.29
N VAL A 171 -9.06 -13.24 -8.25
CA VAL A 171 -9.17 -13.82 -6.91
C VAL A 171 -10.54 -13.51 -6.30
N GLY A 172 -10.98 -12.25 -6.37
CA GLY A 172 -12.32 -11.84 -5.90
C GLY A 172 -13.44 -12.60 -6.60
N ALA A 173 -13.42 -12.64 -7.93
CA ALA A 173 -14.40 -13.37 -8.71
C ALA A 173 -14.38 -14.89 -8.45
N ALA A 174 -13.21 -15.49 -8.31
CA ALA A 174 -13.06 -16.90 -7.99
C ALA A 174 -13.64 -17.22 -6.61
N SER A 175 -13.44 -16.37 -5.61
CA SER A 175 -14.02 -16.56 -4.27
C SER A 175 -15.54 -16.56 -4.30
N LEU A 176 -16.15 -15.68 -5.10
CA LEU A 176 -17.59 -15.63 -5.32
C LEU A 176 -18.13 -16.89 -6.01
N HIS A 177 -17.37 -17.41 -7.00
CA HIS A 177 -17.78 -18.56 -7.80
C HIS A 177 -17.66 -19.88 -7.04
N PHE A 178 -16.51 -20.10 -6.39
CA PHE A 178 -16.22 -21.41 -5.77
C PHE A 178 -16.75 -21.57 -4.34
N LEU A 179 -17.18 -20.48 -3.71
CA LEU A 179 -17.72 -20.49 -2.35
C LEU A 179 -19.16 -19.91 -2.28
N PRO A 180 -20.07 -20.28 -3.20
CA PRO A 180 -21.43 -19.73 -3.21
C PRO A 180 -22.16 -20.13 -1.92
N GLY A 181 -22.89 -19.21 -1.32
CA GLY A 181 -23.73 -19.48 -0.14
C GLY A 181 -23.03 -19.50 1.20
N ARG A 182 -21.74 -19.27 1.30
CA ARG A 182 -21.11 -18.95 2.58
C ARG A 182 -21.35 -17.48 2.92
N PRO A 183 -21.58 -17.14 4.21
CA PRO A 183 -21.81 -15.74 4.63
C PRO A 183 -20.67 -14.78 4.20
N ASN A 184 -19.50 -15.34 3.89
CA ASN A 184 -18.30 -14.62 3.45
C ASN A 184 -17.89 -14.93 2.00
N SER A 185 -18.77 -15.55 1.19
CA SER A 185 -18.44 -15.90 -0.19
C SER A 185 -18.46 -14.72 -1.16
N GLY A 186 -18.63 -13.54 -0.70
CA GLY A 186 -18.40 -12.28 -1.42
C GLY A 186 -17.29 -11.48 -0.77
N ALA A 187 -16.62 -12.09 0.16
CA ALA A 187 -15.53 -11.48 0.89
C ALA A 187 -14.29 -12.36 0.89
#